data_bf87ff78bcd29fb0554ff1b66084222b
#
_entry.id   bf87ff78bcd29fb0554ff1b66084222b
#
_cell.length_a   1.000
_cell.length_b   1.000
_cell.length_c   1.000
_cell.angle_alpha   90.00
_cell.angle_beta   90.00
_cell.angle_gamma   90.00
#
_symmetry.space_group_name_H-M   'P 1'
#
loop_
_entity.id
_entity.type
_entity.pdbx_description
1 polymer ?
#
loop_
_entity_poly.entity_id
_entity_poly.type
_entity_poly.pdbx_seq_one_letter_code
_entity_poly.pdbx_strand_id
1 'polypeptide(L)'
;GDNMAAVTQPDATHLSAGAGIPLARLAQAALGYGLAGLEFAHGIPGSLGGAVSMNAGAYGGEMKDVVVSTRYLDHDLNLCEAEGAAHDFGYRHSVFSDTDCVVLGSTLALTPGDPAEIRARMLDLSERRRSRQPLDLPSAGSTFKRPVGGYAAALIDAAGLKGYAVGGAQVSEKHAGFVVNRGGATFDDVLRLMDHIRSEVLRTSGVELEPEVKIIRG
;
A
#
# COMPACT_ATOMS: atom_id res chain seq x y z
N GLY A 1 -18.18 10.71 2.50
CA GLY A 1 -18.55 12.11 2.32
C GLY A 1 -17.32 13.00 2.38
N ASP A 2 -17.43 14.26 1.98
CA ASP A 2 -16.29 15.20 1.83
C ASP A 2 -15.52 15.43 3.13
N ASN A 3 -16.18 15.32 4.29
CA ASN A 3 -15.55 15.46 5.61
C ASN A 3 -14.47 14.39 5.87
N MET A 4 -14.57 13.19 5.28
CA MET A 4 -13.58 12.14 5.43
C MET A 4 -12.34 12.34 4.54
N ALA A 5 -12.33 13.35 3.69
CA ALA A 5 -11.22 13.69 2.79
C ALA A 5 -10.67 15.11 3.04
N ALA A 6 -11.06 15.74 4.15
CA ALA A 6 -10.56 17.05 4.53
C ALA A 6 -9.08 16.97 4.93
N VAL A 7 -8.33 18.04 4.63
CA VAL A 7 -6.94 18.25 5.07
C VAL A 7 -6.85 19.62 5.72
N THR A 8 -6.21 19.69 6.86
CA THR A 8 -5.89 20.94 7.56
C THR A 8 -4.43 20.94 7.97
N GLN A 9 -3.85 22.10 8.09
CA GLN A 9 -2.48 22.31 8.60
C GLN A 9 -2.59 22.95 9.98
N PRO A 10 -2.51 22.18 11.09
CA PRO A 10 -2.61 22.74 12.44
C PRO A 10 -1.43 23.61 12.83
N ASP A 11 -0.24 23.35 12.28
CA ASP A 11 0.98 24.15 12.46
C ASP A 11 1.93 23.99 11.28
N ALA A 12 3.14 24.56 11.40
CA ALA A 12 4.11 24.63 10.30
C ALA A 12 4.67 23.26 9.84
N THR A 13 4.50 22.20 10.62
CA THR A 13 5.09 20.87 10.39
C THR A 13 4.09 19.72 10.40
N HIS A 14 2.83 19.99 10.72
CA HIS A 14 1.81 18.93 10.80
C HIS A 14 0.70 19.12 9.77
N LEU A 15 0.20 17.99 9.27
CA LEU A 15 -1.05 17.89 8.54
C LEU A 15 -2.00 16.95 9.26
N SER A 16 -3.25 17.38 9.44
CA SER A 16 -4.34 16.52 9.90
C SER A 16 -5.25 16.20 8.72
N ALA A 17 -5.55 14.93 8.51
CA ALA A 17 -6.34 14.50 7.35
C ALA A 17 -7.34 13.39 7.70
N GLY A 18 -8.49 13.42 7.04
CA GLY A 18 -9.53 12.39 7.15
C GLY A 18 -9.12 11.09 6.46
N ALA A 19 -9.55 9.95 7.03
CA ALA A 19 -9.17 8.62 6.56
C ALA A 19 -9.54 8.31 5.10
N GLY A 20 -10.56 8.98 4.56
CA GLY A 20 -11.04 8.78 3.18
C GLY A 20 -10.25 9.53 2.11
N ILE A 21 -9.26 10.35 2.47
CA ILE A 21 -8.48 11.08 1.48
C ILE A 21 -7.59 10.11 0.67
N PRO A 22 -7.59 10.17 -0.67
CA PRO A 22 -6.61 9.43 -1.47
C PRO A 22 -5.18 9.88 -1.16
N LEU A 23 -4.24 8.94 -1.02
CA LEU A 23 -2.84 9.24 -0.71
C LEU A 23 -2.19 10.20 -1.70
N ALA A 24 -2.53 10.09 -2.99
CA ALA A 24 -2.05 11.03 -4.01
C ALA A 24 -2.50 12.47 -3.71
N ARG A 25 -3.75 12.68 -3.27
CA ARG A 25 -4.26 14.01 -2.88
C ARG A 25 -3.60 14.52 -1.61
N LEU A 26 -3.37 13.65 -0.63
CA LEU A 26 -2.68 14.00 0.61
C LEU A 26 -1.24 14.45 0.34
N ALA A 27 -0.50 13.70 -0.50
CA ALA A 27 0.86 14.06 -0.89
C ALA A 27 0.91 15.38 -1.69
N GLN A 28 -0.08 15.63 -2.56
CA GLN A 28 -0.21 16.91 -3.25
C GLN A 28 -0.52 18.08 -2.30
N ALA A 29 -1.34 17.84 -1.27
CA ALA A 29 -1.61 18.85 -0.25
C ALA A 29 -0.33 19.17 0.55
N ALA A 30 0.46 18.16 0.94
CA ALA A 30 1.75 18.35 1.60
C ALA A 30 2.71 19.21 0.74
N LEU A 31 2.82 18.91 -0.57
CA LEU A 31 3.57 19.73 -1.52
C LEU A 31 3.06 21.17 -1.55
N GLY A 32 1.74 21.37 -1.54
CA GLY A 32 1.12 22.71 -1.53
C GLY A 32 1.46 23.54 -0.29
N TYR A 33 1.71 22.89 0.84
CA TYR A 33 2.17 23.49 2.09
C TYR A 33 3.72 23.55 2.21
N GLY A 34 4.46 23.09 1.21
CA GLY A 34 5.93 23.02 1.28
C GLY A 34 6.45 22.01 2.29
N LEU A 35 5.75 20.90 2.47
CA LEU A 35 6.07 19.86 3.45
C LEU A 35 6.53 18.58 2.76
N ALA A 36 7.76 18.15 3.04
CA ALA A 36 8.38 16.91 2.60
C ALA A 36 8.08 15.75 3.55
N GLY A 37 8.13 14.51 3.05
CA GLY A 37 7.96 13.27 3.81
C GLY A 37 6.84 12.36 3.28
N LEU A 38 5.98 12.85 2.38
CA LEU A 38 4.89 12.06 1.77
C LEU A 38 5.12 11.71 0.29
N GLU A 39 6.30 11.97 -0.25
CA GLU A 39 6.60 11.71 -1.66
C GLU A 39 6.45 10.23 -2.03
N PHE A 40 6.80 9.32 -1.10
CA PHE A 40 6.65 7.88 -1.28
C PHE A 40 5.20 7.45 -1.46
N ALA A 41 4.27 8.17 -0.83
CA ALA A 41 2.85 7.86 -0.80
C ALA A 41 2.11 8.29 -2.06
N HIS A 42 2.64 9.27 -2.83
CA HIS A 42 1.97 9.85 -3.99
C HIS A 42 1.51 8.82 -5.02
N GLY A 43 2.30 7.79 -5.26
CA GLY A 43 1.97 6.73 -6.24
C GLY A 43 1.24 5.52 -5.66
N ILE A 44 1.00 5.44 -4.34
CA ILE A 44 0.30 4.30 -3.73
C ILE A 44 -1.21 4.49 -3.93
N PRO A 45 -1.91 3.53 -4.59
CA PRO A 45 -3.36 3.60 -4.70
C PRO A 45 -4.01 3.26 -3.35
N GLY A 46 -4.98 4.06 -2.93
CA GLY A 46 -5.71 3.86 -1.68
C GLY A 46 -5.90 5.15 -0.90
N SER A 47 -6.57 5.04 0.25
CA SER A 47 -6.85 6.15 1.17
C SER A 47 -5.92 6.14 2.36
N LEU A 48 -5.87 7.27 3.09
CA LEU A 48 -5.07 7.41 4.32
C LEU A 48 -5.44 6.34 5.36
N GLY A 49 -6.73 6.07 5.59
CA GLY A 49 -7.15 5.08 6.58
C GLY A 49 -6.64 3.67 6.25
N GLY A 50 -6.76 3.25 4.99
CA GLY A 50 -6.19 1.97 4.55
C GLY A 50 -4.66 1.95 4.62
N ALA A 51 -4.01 3.06 4.33
CA ALA A 51 -2.56 3.18 4.42
C ALA A 51 -2.05 3.08 5.86
N VAL A 52 -2.72 3.72 6.81
CA VAL A 52 -2.41 3.61 8.25
C VAL A 52 -2.67 2.19 8.74
N SER A 53 -3.81 1.60 8.38
CA SER A 53 -4.16 0.24 8.80
C SER A 53 -3.12 -0.80 8.40
N MET A 54 -2.53 -0.69 7.21
CA MET A 54 -1.52 -1.64 6.74
C MET A 54 -0.07 -1.12 6.79
N ASN A 55 0.19 0.01 7.43
CA ASN A 55 1.49 0.68 7.39
C ASN A 55 2.05 0.73 5.95
N ALA A 56 1.28 1.32 5.04
CA ALA A 56 1.64 1.34 3.62
C ALA A 56 2.99 2.01 3.40
N GLY A 57 3.82 1.41 2.56
CA GLY A 57 5.14 1.94 2.26
C GLY A 57 5.61 1.61 0.86
N ALA A 58 6.49 2.45 0.34
CA ALA A 58 7.16 2.30 -0.95
C ALA A 58 8.47 3.10 -0.96
N TYR A 59 9.47 2.60 -1.70
CA TYR A 59 10.73 3.32 -1.95
C TYR A 59 11.47 3.79 -0.69
N GLY A 60 11.35 3.03 0.40
CA GLY A 60 12.05 3.29 1.65
C GLY A 60 11.31 4.18 2.65
N GLY A 61 10.11 4.70 2.31
CA GLY A 61 9.22 5.41 3.24
C GLY A 61 8.00 4.56 3.60
N GLU A 62 7.47 4.71 4.80
CA GLU A 62 6.29 4.04 5.34
C GLU A 62 5.43 5.02 6.14
N MET A 63 4.15 4.67 6.35
CA MET A 63 3.26 5.52 7.15
C MET A 63 3.77 5.73 8.58
N LYS A 64 4.41 4.74 9.19
CA LYS A 64 5.02 4.86 10.53
C LYS A 64 6.04 5.98 10.64
N ASP A 65 6.67 6.39 9.53
CA ASP A 65 7.71 7.42 9.54
C ASP A 65 7.13 8.84 9.68
N VAL A 66 5.83 8.98 9.41
CA VAL A 66 5.16 10.30 9.37
C VAL A 66 3.91 10.38 10.26
N VAL A 67 3.24 9.28 10.58
CA VAL A 67 2.03 9.29 11.41
C VAL A 67 2.39 9.46 12.88
N VAL A 68 1.83 10.48 13.53
CA VAL A 68 2.02 10.76 14.96
C VAL A 68 0.80 10.40 15.81
N SER A 69 -0.42 10.64 15.31
CA SER A 69 -1.64 10.19 15.97
C SER A 69 -2.70 9.75 14.96
N THR A 70 -3.60 8.87 15.41
CA THR A 70 -4.72 8.37 14.61
C THR A 70 -5.97 8.27 15.45
N ARG A 71 -7.02 8.96 15.05
CA ARG A 71 -8.37 8.86 15.64
C ARG A 71 -9.13 7.73 14.97
N TYR A 72 -9.80 6.92 15.78
CA TYR A 72 -10.56 5.76 15.30
C TYR A 72 -11.76 5.47 16.19
N LEU A 73 -12.70 4.69 15.69
CA LEU A 73 -13.75 4.06 16.48
C LEU A 73 -13.29 2.63 16.80
N ASP A 74 -13.42 2.24 18.07
CA ASP A 74 -13.23 0.86 18.50
C ASP A 74 -14.45 -0.03 18.13
N HIS A 75 -14.44 -1.30 18.52
CA HIS A 75 -15.53 -2.24 18.24
C HIS A 75 -16.86 -1.86 18.93
N ASP A 76 -16.78 -1.08 20.02
CA ASP A 76 -17.96 -0.54 20.75
C ASP A 76 -18.39 0.84 20.22
N LEU A 77 -17.77 1.32 19.14
CA LEU A 77 -17.97 2.63 18.54
C LEU A 77 -17.56 3.81 19.45
N ASN A 78 -16.70 3.59 20.43
CA ASN A 78 -16.12 4.67 21.19
C ASN A 78 -15.04 5.38 20.37
N LEU A 79 -15.01 6.71 20.48
CA LEU A 79 -13.95 7.50 19.86
C LEU A 79 -12.66 7.35 20.66
N CYS A 80 -11.64 6.82 20.01
CA CYS A 80 -10.31 6.57 20.57
C CYS A 80 -9.22 7.27 19.76
N GLU A 81 -8.02 7.37 20.34
CA GLU A 81 -6.83 7.87 19.68
C GLU A 81 -5.63 6.97 20.00
N ALA A 82 -4.86 6.63 18.97
CA ALA A 82 -3.58 5.94 19.09
C ALA A 82 -2.45 6.92 18.77
N GLU A 83 -1.38 6.89 19.56
CA GLU A 83 -0.19 7.74 19.39
C GLU A 83 1.08 6.91 19.48
N GLY A 84 2.09 7.30 18.72
CA GLY A 84 3.43 6.72 18.77
C GLY A 84 3.41 5.18 18.73
N ALA A 85 3.98 4.54 19.75
CA ALA A 85 4.07 3.07 19.84
C ALA A 85 2.73 2.34 19.91
N ALA A 86 1.63 3.02 20.31
CA ALA A 86 0.30 2.42 20.32
C ALA A 86 -0.23 2.05 18.93
N HIS A 87 0.36 2.57 17.87
CA HIS A 87 0.04 2.13 16.50
C HIS A 87 0.50 0.72 16.18
N ASP A 88 1.47 0.17 16.91
CA ASP A 88 2.07 -1.17 16.67
C ASP A 88 2.44 -1.38 15.20
N PHE A 89 3.07 -0.39 14.58
CA PHE A 89 3.44 -0.44 13.16
C PHE A 89 4.52 -1.48 12.88
N GLY A 90 4.20 -2.41 12.01
CA GLY A 90 5.10 -3.42 11.47
C GLY A 90 5.03 -3.49 9.94
N TYR A 91 5.70 -4.48 9.35
CA TYR A 91 5.62 -4.71 7.91
C TYR A 91 4.21 -5.14 7.51
N ARG A 92 3.50 -4.29 6.77
CA ARG A 92 2.08 -4.49 6.37
C ARG A 92 1.16 -4.74 7.58
N HIS A 93 1.45 -4.07 8.69
CA HIS A 93 0.74 -4.25 9.95
C HIS A 93 0.62 -2.94 10.73
N SER A 94 -0.49 -2.79 11.45
CA SER A 94 -0.70 -1.84 12.55
C SER A 94 -1.72 -2.41 13.54
N VAL A 95 -1.94 -1.73 14.66
CA VAL A 95 -2.98 -2.08 15.64
C VAL A 95 -4.39 -2.15 15.02
N PHE A 96 -4.60 -1.51 13.87
CA PHE A 96 -5.87 -1.53 13.13
C PHE A 96 -6.00 -2.69 12.14
N SER A 97 -4.93 -3.49 11.96
CA SER A 97 -4.96 -4.65 11.08
C SER A 97 -5.80 -5.75 11.69
N ASP A 98 -6.70 -6.33 10.87
CA ASP A 98 -7.51 -7.48 11.27
C ASP A 98 -8.39 -7.24 12.52
N THR A 99 -8.80 -5.98 12.73
CA THR A 99 -9.72 -5.55 13.78
C THR A 99 -10.98 -4.92 13.18
N ASP A 100 -12.02 -4.78 14.01
CA ASP A 100 -13.27 -4.08 13.65
C ASP A 100 -13.17 -2.56 13.87
N CYS A 101 -11.96 -2.03 14.16
CA CYS A 101 -11.75 -0.61 14.34
C CYS A 101 -11.91 0.16 13.02
N VAL A 102 -12.50 1.35 13.10
CA VAL A 102 -12.69 2.23 11.95
C VAL A 102 -11.80 3.46 12.07
N VAL A 103 -10.76 3.56 11.26
CA VAL A 103 -9.89 4.74 11.22
C VAL A 103 -10.68 5.94 10.67
N LEU A 104 -10.69 7.05 11.40
CA LEU A 104 -11.40 8.28 11.05
C LEU A 104 -10.47 9.33 10.43
N GLY A 105 -9.22 9.40 10.87
CA GLY A 105 -8.23 10.35 10.38
C GLY A 105 -6.95 10.29 11.17
N SER A 106 -5.89 10.87 10.63
CA SER A 106 -4.57 10.90 11.28
C SER A 106 -3.91 12.25 11.17
N THR A 107 -3.05 12.55 12.14
CA THR A 107 -2.11 13.66 12.12
C THR A 107 -0.74 13.14 11.72
N LEU A 108 -0.10 13.84 10.80
CA LEU A 108 1.21 13.51 10.24
C LEU A 108 2.19 14.62 10.58
N ALA A 109 3.39 14.25 11.04
CA ALA A 109 4.53 15.16 11.21
C ALA A 109 5.40 15.08 9.94
N LEU A 110 5.62 16.23 9.33
CA LEU A 110 6.34 16.40 8.07
C LEU A 110 7.44 17.45 8.24
N THR A 111 8.34 17.52 7.28
CA THR A 111 9.47 18.45 7.36
C THR A 111 9.32 19.57 6.32
N PRO A 112 9.47 20.85 6.68
CA PRO A 112 9.55 21.94 5.70
C PRO A 112 10.64 21.67 4.66
N GLY A 113 10.31 21.84 3.39
CA GLY A 113 11.22 21.57 2.28
C GLY A 113 10.95 22.46 1.06
N ASP A 114 11.89 22.46 0.10
CA ASP A 114 11.71 23.17 -1.16
C ASP A 114 10.62 22.47 -2.01
N PRO A 115 9.52 23.14 -2.36
CA PRO A 115 8.49 22.58 -3.21
C PRO A 115 8.99 22.04 -4.57
N ALA A 116 10.05 22.59 -5.12
CA ALA A 116 10.63 22.10 -6.36
C ALA A 116 11.31 20.74 -6.16
N GLU A 117 12.05 20.55 -5.07
CA GLU A 117 12.68 19.27 -4.72
C GLU A 117 11.64 18.19 -4.37
N ILE A 118 10.61 18.54 -3.56
CA ILE A 118 9.49 17.65 -3.24
C ILE A 118 8.81 17.17 -4.52
N ARG A 119 8.47 18.09 -5.43
CA ARG A 119 7.86 17.76 -6.72
C ARG A 119 8.76 16.88 -7.57
N ALA A 120 10.05 17.19 -7.67
CA ALA A 120 11.00 16.39 -8.42
C ALA A 120 11.08 14.96 -7.88
N ARG A 121 11.07 14.77 -6.56
CA ARG A 121 11.06 13.48 -5.91
C ARG A 121 9.77 12.71 -6.22
N MET A 122 8.62 13.34 -6.11
CA MET A 122 7.31 12.72 -6.46
C MET A 122 7.29 12.24 -7.91
N LEU A 123 7.81 13.04 -8.84
CA LEU A 123 7.88 12.67 -10.26
C LEU A 123 8.83 11.48 -10.50
N ASP A 124 10.03 11.49 -9.91
CA ASP A 124 10.98 10.39 -9.97
C ASP A 124 10.35 9.06 -9.48
N LEU A 125 9.72 9.09 -8.30
CA LEU A 125 9.07 7.89 -7.75
C LEU A 125 7.90 7.41 -8.60
N SER A 126 7.11 8.32 -9.17
CA SER A 126 6.02 7.99 -10.09
C SER A 126 6.55 7.34 -11.37
N GLU A 127 7.65 7.85 -11.94
CA GLU A 127 8.27 7.27 -13.15
C GLU A 127 8.85 5.88 -12.87
N ARG A 128 9.55 5.69 -11.75
CA ARG A 128 10.04 4.37 -11.32
C ARG A 128 8.90 3.36 -11.16
N ARG A 129 7.74 3.81 -10.66
CA ARG A 129 6.55 2.96 -10.53
C ARG A 129 5.99 2.60 -11.90
N ARG A 130 5.80 3.60 -12.77
CA ARG A 130 5.26 3.41 -14.12
C ARG A 130 6.13 2.50 -14.96
N SER A 131 7.45 2.65 -14.87
CA SER A 131 8.39 1.83 -15.64
C SER A 131 8.42 0.36 -15.19
N ARG A 132 8.15 0.08 -13.90
CA ARG A 132 8.33 -1.26 -13.31
C ARG A 132 7.03 -2.02 -13.06
N GLN A 133 5.90 -1.35 -12.86
CA GLN A 133 4.63 -2.00 -12.50
C GLN A 133 3.65 -2.03 -13.70
N PRO A 134 2.79 -3.06 -13.78
CA PRO A 134 1.80 -3.20 -14.86
C PRO A 134 0.56 -2.33 -14.58
N LEU A 135 0.73 -1.00 -14.62
CA LEU A 135 -0.34 -0.05 -14.27
C LEU A 135 -1.43 0.07 -15.36
N ASP A 136 -1.20 -0.51 -16.50
CA ASP A 136 -2.10 -0.57 -17.67
C ASP A 136 -3.14 -1.69 -17.56
N LEU A 137 -2.97 -2.63 -16.63
CA LEU A 137 -3.87 -3.75 -16.41
C LEU A 137 -4.42 -3.74 -14.97
N PRO A 138 -5.70 -4.13 -14.76
CA PRO A 138 -6.25 -4.26 -13.42
C PRO A 138 -5.50 -5.30 -12.60
N SER A 139 -5.16 -4.95 -11.36
CA SER A 139 -4.54 -5.84 -10.39
C SER A 139 -4.81 -5.37 -8.96
N ALA A 140 -4.60 -6.25 -7.99
CA ALA A 140 -4.68 -5.92 -6.56
C ALA A 140 -3.32 -5.49 -5.97
N GLY A 141 -2.35 -5.09 -6.81
CA GLY A 141 -0.99 -4.76 -6.39
C GLY A 141 -0.10 -6.01 -6.28
N SER A 142 0.88 -5.97 -5.37
CA SER A 142 1.70 -7.15 -5.07
C SER A 142 0.84 -8.24 -4.47
N THR A 143 0.90 -9.44 -5.07
CA THR A 143 0.04 -10.55 -4.68
C THR A 143 0.53 -11.23 -3.40
N PHE A 144 1.85 -11.24 -3.17
CA PHE A 144 2.48 -11.92 -2.05
C PHE A 144 3.35 -10.96 -1.24
N LYS A 145 3.40 -11.17 0.07
CA LYS A 145 4.30 -10.49 0.99
C LYS A 145 5.77 -10.77 0.64
N ARG A 146 6.66 -9.90 1.09
CA ARG A 146 8.09 -10.14 0.97
C ARG A 146 8.49 -11.27 1.91
N PRO A 147 9.06 -12.38 1.39
CA PRO A 147 9.58 -13.44 2.25
C PRO A 147 10.89 -13.00 2.93
N VAL A 148 11.25 -13.70 4.01
CA VAL A 148 12.52 -13.50 4.68
C VAL A 148 13.68 -13.75 3.71
N GLY A 149 14.61 -12.79 3.64
CA GLY A 149 15.83 -12.91 2.84
C GLY A 149 15.68 -12.64 1.33
N GLY A 150 14.47 -12.20 0.85
CA GLY A 150 14.30 -11.99 -0.59
C GLY A 150 13.08 -11.17 -0.99
N TYR A 151 12.72 -11.32 -2.25
CA TYR A 151 11.55 -10.70 -2.87
C TYR A 151 10.69 -11.77 -3.54
N ALA A 152 9.40 -11.80 -3.25
CA ALA A 152 8.46 -12.73 -3.87
C ALA A 152 8.52 -12.66 -5.41
N ALA A 153 8.59 -11.44 -5.98
CA ALA A 153 8.71 -11.25 -7.42
C ALA A 153 9.95 -11.92 -8.03
N ALA A 154 11.10 -11.91 -7.34
CA ALA A 154 12.31 -12.54 -7.80
C ALA A 154 12.20 -14.08 -7.80
N LEU A 155 11.57 -14.65 -6.78
CA LEU A 155 11.32 -16.10 -6.70
C LEU A 155 10.34 -16.57 -7.77
N ILE A 156 9.26 -15.80 -8.01
CA ILE A 156 8.27 -16.09 -9.05
C ILE A 156 8.90 -16.00 -10.46
N ASP A 157 9.76 -15.01 -10.69
CA ASP A 157 10.52 -14.85 -11.94
C ASP A 157 11.51 -16.01 -12.15
N ALA A 158 12.27 -16.37 -11.11
CA ALA A 158 13.20 -17.51 -11.14
C ALA A 158 12.51 -18.86 -11.34
N ALA A 159 11.25 -19.00 -10.90
CA ALA A 159 10.41 -20.17 -11.19
C ALA A 159 9.86 -20.18 -12.63
N GLY A 160 10.16 -19.17 -13.46
CA GLY A 160 9.74 -19.10 -14.86
C GLY A 160 8.27 -18.79 -15.07
N LEU A 161 7.61 -18.17 -14.07
CA LEU A 161 6.15 -18.00 -14.06
C LEU A 161 5.65 -16.70 -14.71
N LYS A 162 6.53 -15.79 -15.17
CA LYS A 162 6.08 -14.62 -15.94
C LYS A 162 5.26 -15.04 -17.16
N GLY A 163 4.11 -14.41 -17.35
CA GLY A 163 3.20 -14.72 -18.44
C GLY A 163 2.33 -15.98 -18.25
N TYR A 164 2.58 -16.79 -17.20
CA TYR A 164 1.72 -17.93 -16.89
C TYR A 164 0.31 -17.48 -16.54
N ALA A 165 -0.70 -18.15 -17.11
CA ALA A 165 -2.09 -17.73 -16.99
C ALA A 165 -3.01 -18.88 -16.60
N VAL A 166 -4.07 -18.53 -15.87
CA VAL A 166 -5.22 -19.39 -15.57
C VAL A 166 -6.48 -18.60 -15.90
N GLY A 167 -7.25 -19.02 -16.90
CA GLY A 167 -8.36 -18.24 -17.42
C GLY A 167 -7.93 -16.83 -17.83
N GLY A 168 -8.61 -15.82 -17.30
CA GLY A 168 -8.25 -14.39 -17.54
C GLY A 168 -7.18 -13.82 -16.61
N ALA A 169 -6.74 -14.55 -15.58
CA ALA A 169 -5.70 -14.13 -14.65
C ALA A 169 -4.31 -14.53 -15.15
N GLN A 170 -3.33 -13.62 -15.03
CA GLN A 170 -1.95 -13.86 -15.50
C GLN A 170 -0.92 -13.28 -14.54
N VAL A 171 0.21 -13.98 -14.38
CA VAL A 171 1.44 -13.37 -13.79
C VAL A 171 1.96 -12.32 -14.75
N SER A 172 2.09 -11.09 -14.31
CA SER A 172 2.54 -10.00 -15.18
C SER A 172 3.94 -10.26 -15.75
N GLU A 173 4.08 -10.08 -17.05
CA GLU A 173 5.37 -10.15 -17.72
C GLU A 173 6.31 -9.01 -17.32
N LYS A 174 5.72 -7.85 -16.95
CA LYS A 174 6.46 -6.65 -16.52
C LYS A 174 7.00 -6.79 -15.10
N HIS A 175 6.19 -7.37 -14.19
CA HIS A 175 6.55 -7.52 -12.76
C HIS A 175 5.94 -8.79 -12.18
N ALA A 176 6.75 -9.82 -11.97
CA ALA A 176 6.30 -11.15 -11.55
C ALA A 176 5.54 -11.19 -10.21
N GLY A 177 5.67 -10.17 -9.36
CA GLY A 177 4.92 -10.05 -8.10
C GLY A 177 3.45 -9.66 -8.26
N PHE A 178 2.99 -9.36 -9.49
CA PHE A 178 1.64 -8.92 -9.79
C PHE A 178 0.87 -9.99 -10.55
N VAL A 179 -0.31 -10.33 -10.07
CA VAL A 179 -1.34 -11.03 -10.84
C VAL A 179 -2.25 -9.97 -11.47
N VAL A 180 -2.36 -9.99 -12.79
CA VAL A 180 -3.15 -9.03 -13.58
C VAL A 180 -4.36 -9.70 -14.21
N ASN A 181 -5.44 -8.95 -14.38
CA ASN A 181 -6.61 -9.37 -15.13
C ASN A 181 -6.44 -8.93 -16.60
N ARG A 182 -6.26 -9.91 -17.49
CA ARG A 182 -6.15 -9.70 -18.94
C ARG A 182 -7.50 -9.53 -19.66
N GLY A 183 -8.57 -9.64 -18.90
CA GLY A 183 -9.95 -9.59 -19.36
C GLY A 183 -10.70 -10.86 -18.95
N GLY A 184 -11.86 -10.69 -18.29
CA GLY A 184 -12.72 -11.78 -17.89
C GLY A 184 -12.17 -12.75 -16.83
N ALA A 185 -11.13 -12.37 -16.08
CA ALA A 185 -10.65 -13.20 -14.97
C ALA A 185 -11.75 -13.34 -13.90
N THR A 186 -12.01 -14.58 -13.51
CA THR A 186 -12.89 -14.88 -12.39
C THR A 186 -12.10 -14.87 -11.07
N PHE A 187 -12.83 -14.81 -9.95
CA PHE A 187 -12.23 -14.98 -8.62
C PHE A 187 -11.46 -16.31 -8.51
N ASP A 188 -12.05 -17.41 -9.02
CA ASP A 188 -11.43 -18.73 -9.02
C ASP A 188 -10.17 -18.81 -9.89
N ASP A 189 -10.12 -18.09 -11.01
CA ASP A 189 -8.92 -18.02 -11.83
C ASP A 189 -7.74 -17.41 -11.05
N VAL A 190 -8.02 -16.32 -10.32
CA VAL A 190 -7.00 -15.67 -9.48
C VAL A 190 -6.54 -16.61 -8.37
N LEU A 191 -7.46 -17.27 -7.65
CA LEU A 191 -7.09 -18.20 -6.58
C LEU A 191 -6.26 -19.37 -7.09
N ARG A 192 -6.69 -20.02 -8.17
CA ARG A 192 -5.96 -21.14 -8.80
C ARG A 192 -4.56 -20.71 -9.27
N LEU A 193 -4.45 -19.51 -9.81
CA LEU A 193 -3.15 -18.95 -10.21
C LEU A 193 -2.25 -18.70 -8.98
N MET A 194 -2.79 -18.13 -7.91
CA MET A 194 -2.06 -17.93 -6.66
C MET A 194 -1.56 -19.23 -6.04
N ASP A 195 -2.40 -20.28 -6.02
CA ASP A 195 -2.04 -21.60 -5.50
C ASP A 195 -0.95 -22.26 -6.37
N HIS A 196 -1.04 -22.12 -7.70
CA HIS A 196 -0.01 -22.60 -8.60
C HIS A 196 1.34 -21.88 -8.36
N ILE A 197 1.33 -20.55 -8.24
CA ILE A 197 2.53 -19.77 -7.93
C ILE A 197 3.17 -20.24 -6.62
N ARG A 198 2.38 -20.41 -5.56
CA ARG A 198 2.87 -20.87 -4.25
C ARG A 198 3.52 -22.25 -4.36
N SER A 199 2.84 -23.19 -5.04
CA SER A 199 3.34 -24.56 -5.21
C SER A 199 4.66 -24.60 -5.98
N GLU A 200 4.76 -23.86 -7.09
CA GLU A 200 5.96 -23.84 -7.93
C GLU A 200 7.14 -23.13 -7.24
N VAL A 201 6.89 -22.01 -6.56
CA VAL A 201 7.95 -21.33 -5.79
C VAL A 201 8.42 -22.20 -4.62
N LEU A 202 7.52 -22.84 -3.88
CA LEU A 202 7.91 -23.79 -2.83
C LEU A 202 8.75 -24.94 -3.41
N ARG A 203 8.34 -25.52 -4.51
CA ARG A 203 9.05 -26.63 -5.19
C ARG A 203 10.45 -26.23 -5.65
N THR A 204 10.63 -25.01 -6.18
CA THR A 204 11.88 -24.58 -6.82
C THR A 204 12.86 -23.90 -5.86
N SER A 205 12.35 -23.23 -4.82
CA SER A 205 13.18 -22.45 -3.88
C SER A 205 13.10 -22.90 -2.43
N GLY A 206 12.15 -23.77 -2.07
CA GLY A 206 11.88 -24.13 -0.67
C GLY A 206 11.19 -23.03 0.15
N VAL A 207 10.81 -21.89 -0.47
CA VAL A 207 10.19 -20.75 0.20
C VAL A 207 8.67 -20.83 0.05
N GLU A 208 7.96 -20.79 1.15
CA GLU A 208 6.50 -20.67 1.15
C GLU A 208 6.11 -19.18 1.05
N LEU A 209 5.34 -18.83 0.00
CA LEU A 209 4.85 -17.48 -0.20
C LEU A 209 3.54 -17.25 0.57
N GLU A 210 3.48 -16.13 1.32
CA GLU A 210 2.28 -15.68 2.02
C GLU A 210 1.55 -14.62 1.17
N PRO A 211 0.22 -14.77 0.93
CA PRO A 211 -0.56 -13.74 0.24
C PRO A 211 -0.55 -12.39 0.98
N GLU A 212 -0.36 -11.29 0.23
CA GLU A 212 -0.59 -9.92 0.73
C GLU A 212 -2.03 -9.49 0.48
N VAL A 213 -2.63 -9.98 -0.60
CA VAL A 213 -4.04 -9.71 -0.93
C VAL A 213 -4.98 -10.41 0.06
N LYS A 214 -5.97 -9.66 0.56
CA LYS A 214 -7.01 -10.21 1.45
C LYS A 214 -8.11 -10.85 0.62
N ILE A 215 -8.41 -12.12 0.93
CA ILE A 215 -9.47 -12.89 0.26
C ILE A 215 -10.74 -12.75 1.08
N ILE A 216 -11.73 -12.04 0.52
CA ILE A 216 -13.05 -11.86 1.13
C ILE A 216 -14.02 -12.80 0.40
N ARG A 217 -14.65 -13.71 1.14
CA ARG A 217 -15.72 -14.57 0.62
C ARG A 217 -17.04 -14.02 1.14
N GLY A 218 -17.97 -13.77 0.23
CA GLY A 218 -19.35 -13.38 0.54
C GLY A 218 -20.18 -14.57 1.05
#